data_ace17f2aea5453ed00c221eb223bf87e
#
_entry.id   ace17f2aea5453ed00c221eb223bf87e
#
_cell.length_a   1.000
_cell.length_b   1.000
_cell.length_c   1.000
_cell.angle_alpha   90.00
_cell.angle_beta   90.00
_cell.angle_gamma   90.00
#
_symmetry.space_group_name_H-M   'P 1'
#
loop_
_entity.id
_entity.type
_entity.pdbx_description
1 polymer ?
#
loop_
_entity_poly.entity_id
_entity_poly.type
_entity_poly.pdbx_seq_one_letter_code
_entity_poly.pdbx_strand_id
1 'polypeptide(L)'
;SPPYYGLRDYGIDGQLGLEPTPEAYVANLVAVFREVWRVLRDDGTAWINLGDSYFAQQGKGFPGTGQVNLDEPSRNAIKGIKRPEWLKPKDLLGIPWRVAFALQADGWYLRSDIIWHKPNPMPESVTDRPTKSHEYIFLLSKSQRYYYDAEAVREDGVCDDPREIQSGLERARQFGYDTKEFQLRPPRKNDGQDNGGNGSKIKDHVGNSLTRPDRTRNRRTVWTIATSPYSGAHFATFPPALVEPCILAGTSERGQCPTCGAPWVRVVERVAATSKPCPKTDSLYHAQGGNGAKKTGTIGMSGGGRVDGFTTTTGWRQSCACPPAEPVPQLVLDPFAGTATVGRVCARLRRNFVGIELNPAYITLARKRTSGVQIEMAGATG
;
A
#
# COMPACT_ATOMS: atom_id res chain seq x y z
N SER A 1 -12.54 -2.03 -0.81
CA SER A 1 -12.50 -3.50 -0.67
C SER A 1 -13.86 -4.08 -1.02
N PRO A 2 -14.08 -4.54 -2.28
CA PRO A 2 -15.35 -5.15 -2.66
C PRO A 2 -15.56 -6.48 -1.92
N PRO A 3 -16.78 -7.03 -1.90
CA PRO A 3 -17.03 -8.39 -1.43
C PRO A 3 -16.18 -9.39 -2.21
N TYR A 4 -15.47 -10.28 -1.51
CA TYR A 4 -14.58 -11.25 -2.17
C TYR A 4 -15.37 -12.40 -2.76
N TYR A 5 -14.97 -12.87 -3.93
CA TYR A 5 -15.64 -13.94 -4.66
C TYR A 5 -15.72 -15.24 -3.85
N GLY A 6 -16.92 -15.77 -3.70
CA GLY A 6 -17.20 -17.03 -3.02
C GLY A 6 -16.94 -17.04 -1.52
N LEU A 7 -16.66 -15.87 -0.89
CA LEU A 7 -16.25 -15.85 0.52
C LEU A 7 -17.44 -15.71 1.47
N ARG A 8 -18.41 -14.85 1.17
CA ARG A 8 -19.50 -14.54 2.10
C ARG A 8 -20.82 -14.24 1.39
N ASP A 9 -21.89 -14.75 2.00
CA ASP A 9 -23.25 -14.30 1.75
C ASP A 9 -23.63 -13.28 2.84
N TYR A 10 -23.96 -12.07 2.43
CA TYR A 10 -24.43 -11.00 3.31
C TYR A 10 -25.95 -10.97 3.43
N GLY A 11 -26.66 -11.86 2.70
CA GLY A 11 -28.10 -11.98 2.69
C GLY A 11 -28.82 -10.77 2.09
N ILE A 12 -28.19 -10.06 1.18
CA ILE A 12 -28.73 -8.86 0.52
C ILE A 12 -28.83 -9.10 -0.97
N ASP A 13 -30.00 -8.84 -1.53
CA ASP A 13 -30.21 -8.92 -2.98
C ASP A 13 -29.28 -7.96 -3.72
N GLY A 14 -28.72 -8.42 -4.84
CA GLY A 14 -27.79 -7.63 -5.64
C GLY A 14 -26.36 -7.55 -5.09
N GLN A 15 -26.03 -8.27 -3.99
CA GLN A 15 -24.66 -8.31 -3.51
C GLN A 15 -23.72 -8.93 -4.54
N LEU A 16 -22.48 -8.44 -4.59
CA LEU A 16 -21.37 -9.05 -5.33
C LEU A 16 -20.71 -10.16 -4.52
N GLY A 17 -19.98 -11.05 -5.21
CA GLY A 17 -19.20 -12.12 -4.61
C GLY A 17 -19.91 -13.49 -4.63
N LEU A 18 -21.15 -13.58 -5.11
CA LEU A 18 -21.92 -14.83 -5.24
C LEU A 18 -22.20 -15.20 -6.70
N GLU A 19 -21.56 -14.58 -7.64
CA GLU A 19 -21.73 -14.84 -9.06
C GLU A 19 -21.42 -16.32 -9.40
N PRO A 20 -22.09 -16.88 -10.40
CA PRO A 20 -21.94 -18.30 -10.73
C PRO A 20 -20.55 -18.67 -11.24
N THR A 21 -19.78 -17.71 -11.76
CA THR A 21 -18.40 -17.92 -12.26
C THR A 21 -17.47 -16.78 -11.88
N PRO A 22 -16.15 -17.03 -11.79
CA PRO A 22 -15.16 -15.96 -11.57
C PRO A 22 -15.22 -14.86 -12.61
N GLU A 23 -15.50 -15.23 -13.88
CA GLU A 23 -15.60 -14.29 -15.00
C GLU A 23 -16.79 -13.33 -14.82
N ALA A 24 -17.94 -13.84 -14.38
CA ALA A 24 -19.11 -13.02 -14.09
C ALA A 24 -18.83 -12.03 -12.95
N TYR A 25 -18.17 -12.48 -11.89
CA TYR A 25 -17.75 -11.61 -10.81
C TYR A 25 -16.81 -10.49 -11.28
N VAL A 26 -15.80 -10.84 -12.08
CA VAL A 26 -14.87 -9.85 -12.66
C VAL A 26 -15.61 -8.84 -13.53
N ALA A 27 -16.54 -9.31 -14.38
CA ALA A 27 -17.33 -8.43 -15.25
C ALA A 27 -18.20 -7.45 -14.43
N ASN A 28 -18.83 -7.93 -13.36
CA ASN A 28 -19.63 -7.08 -12.46
C ASN A 28 -18.78 -6.04 -11.75
N LEU A 29 -17.57 -6.41 -11.28
CA LEU A 29 -16.66 -5.44 -10.70
C LEU A 29 -16.21 -4.40 -11.73
N VAL A 30 -15.89 -4.79 -12.96
CA VAL A 30 -15.54 -3.83 -14.03
C VAL A 30 -16.70 -2.86 -14.25
N ALA A 31 -17.96 -3.32 -14.26
CA ALA A 31 -19.12 -2.45 -14.40
C ALA A 31 -19.20 -1.41 -13.27
N VAL A 32 -18.99 -1.82 -12.01
CA VAL A 32 -18.93 -0.87 -10.88
C VAL A 32 -17.79 0.12 -11.05
N PHE A 33 -16.62 -0.35 -11.46
CA PHE A 33 -15.46 0.53 -11.60
C PHE A 33 -15.53 1.46 -12.82
N ARG A 34 -16.38 1.19 -13.82
CA ARG A 34 -16.76 2.16 -14.86
C ARG A 34 -17.52 3.35 -14.28
N GLU A 35 -18.41 3.11 -13.32
CA GLU A 35 -19.11 4.19 -12.62
C GLU A 35 -18.14 4.99 -11.71
N VAL A 36 -17.19 4.30 -11.05
CA VAL A 36 -16.11 4.98 -10.32
C VAL A 36 -15.27 5.83 -11.29
N TRP A 37 -14.92 5.30 -12.47
CA TRP A 37 -14.21 6.06 -13.51
C TRP A 37 -14.98 7.30 -13.91
N ARG A 38 -16.29 7.19 -14.13
CA ARG A 38 -17.15 8.31 -14.56
C ARG A 38 -17.10 9.49 -13.58
N VAL A 39 -17.08 9.21 -12.27
CA VAL A 39 -17.09 10.26 -11.23
C VAL A 39 -15.69 10.64 -10.71
N LEU A 40 -14.69 9.79 -10.95
CA LEU A 40 -13.32 10.10 -10.56
C LEU A 40 -12.75 11.23 -11.42
N ARG A 41 -12.03 12.15 -10.79
CA ARG A 41 -11.28 13.18 -11.50
C ARG A 41 -10.23 12.57 -12.43
N ASP A 42 -9.82 13.30 -13.47
CA ASP A 42 -8.82 12.80 -14.42
C ASP A 42 -7.43 12.63 -13.80
N ASP A 43 -7.13 13.39 -12.75
CA ASP A 43 -5.92 13.25 -11.92
C ASP A 43 -6.11 12.37 -10.67
N GLY A 44 -7.27 11.72 -10.55
CA GLY A 44 -7.62 10.89 -9.40
C GLY A 44 -6.98 9.50 -9.42
N THR A 45 -6.92 8.87 -8.25
CA THR A 45 -6.45 7.50 -8.05
C THR A 45 -7.52 6.63 -7.43
N ALA A 46 -7.52 5.34 -7.78
CA ALA A 46 -8.34 4.33 -7.14
C ALA A 46 -7.43 3.25 -6.52
N TRP A 47 -7.81 2.78 -5.32
CA TRP A 47 -7.06 1.79 -4.56
C TRP A 47 -7.98 0.63 -4.24
N ILE A 48 -7.64 -0.57 -4.71
CA ILE A 48 -8.52 -1.74 -4.60
C ILE A 48 -7.82 -2.82 -3.80
N ASN A 49 -8.36 -3.16 -2.63
CA ASN A 49 -7.89 -4.30 -1.86
C ASN A 49 -8.69 -5.55 -2.23
N LEU A 50 -7.99 -6.63 -2.56
CA LEU A 50 -8.58 -7.91 -2.95
C LEU A 50 -7.81 -9.08 -2.32
N GLY A 51 -8.56 -9.99 -1.73
CA GLY A 51 -8.09 -11.31 -1.34
C GLY A 51 -8.38 -12.35 -2.41
N ASP A 52 -7.57 -13.38 -2.45
CA ASP A 52 -7.75 -14.52 -3.35
C ASP A 52 -8.21 -15.75 -2.60
N SER A 53 -8.83 -16.71 -3.28
CA SER A 53 -9.33 -17.95 -2.73
C SER A 53 -9.00 -19.13 -3.63
N TYR A 54 -9.23 -20.34 -3.11
CA TYR A 54 -8.99 -21.59 -3.84
C TYR A 54 -10.30 -22.23 -4.24
N PHE A 55 -10.32 -22.89 -5.40
CA PHE A 55 -11.49 -23.64 -5.82
C PHE A 55 -11.65 -24.91 -4.98
N ALA A 56 -12.77 -25.02 -4.27
CA ALA A 56 -13.12 -26.21 -3.51
C ALA A 56 -14.01 -27.13 -4.33
N GLN A 57 -13.82 -28.43 -4.17
CA GLN A 57 -14.73 -29.43 -4.74
C GLN A 57 -16.08 -29.36 -4.03
N GLN A 58 -17.19 -29.51 -4.76
CA GLN A 58 -18.55 -29.51 -4.19
C GLN A 58 -18.64 -30.46 -2.99
N GLY A 59 -19.23 -29.97 -1.89
CA GLY A 59 -19.52 -30.76 -0.68
C GLY A 59 -18.53 -30.61 0.47
N LYS A 60 -17.35 -29.99 0.26
CA LYS A 60 -16.45 -29.60 1.34
C LYS A 60 -16.26 -28.10 1.23
N GLY A 61 -16.70 -27.34 2.24
CA GLY A 61 -16.59 -25.89 2.25
C GLY A 61 -15.19 -25.40 1.85
N PHE A 62 -15.08 -24.15 1.38
CA PHE A 62 -13.78 -23.58 0.98
C PHE A 62 -12.75 -23.79 2.09
N PRO A 63 -11.60 -24.46 1.82
CA PRO A 63 -10.53 -24.56 2.78
C PRO A 63 -9.98 -23.16 3.03
N GLY A 64 -10.06 -22.65 4.22
CA GLY A 64 -9.53 -21.33 4.60
C GLY A 64 -10.50 -20.46 5.40
N THR A 65 -11.75 -20.84 5.51
CA THR A 65 -12.65 -20.28 6.53
C THR A 65 -12.36 -21.04 7.82
N GLY A 66 -11.53 -20.47 8.68
CA GLY A 66 -11.37 -20.98 10.06
C GLY A 66 -12.75 -21.21 10.67
N GLN A 67 -12.85 -22.22 11.54
CA GLN A 67 -14.06 -22.73 12.19
C GLN A 67 -15.16 -21.64 12.35
N VAL A 68 -16.12 -21.68 11.46
CA VAL A 68 -17.34 -20.88 11.59
C VAL A 68 -18.33 -21.76 12.36
N ASN A 69 -18.90 -21.22 13.42
CA ASN A 69 -19.95 -21.89 14.20
C ASN A 69 -21.02 -22.45 13.27
N LEU A 70 -21.48 -23.67 13.57
CA LEU A 70 -22.37 -24.48 12.73
C LEU A 70 -23.74 -23.85 12.45
N ASP A 71 -24.08 -22.74 13.09
CA ASP A 71 -25.40 -22.10 13.07
C ASP A 71 -25.47 -20.83 12.19
N GLU A 72 -24.41 -20.46 11.46
CA GLU A 72 -24.45 -19.27 10.60
C GLU A 72 -24.82 -19.57 9.14
N PRO A 73 -25.68 -18.73 8.51
CA PRO A 73 -26.15 -18.88 7.11
C PRO A 73 -25.04 -18.86 6.05
N SER A 74 -23.84 -18.40 6.41
CA SER A 74 -22.71 -18.21 5.49
C SER A 74 -22.17 -19.49 4.82
N ARG A 75 -22.60 -20.67 5.25
CA ARG A 75 -22.21 -21.96 4.63
C ARG A 75 -22.98 -22.27 3.34
N ASN A 76 -24.04 -21.56 3.06
CA ASN A 76 -24.89 -21.79 1.88
C ASN A 76 -24.49 -20.94 0.66
N ALA A 77 -23.59 -19.99 0.80
CA ALA A 77 -23.20 -19.04 -0.24
C ALA A 77 -22.60 -19.67 -1.51
N ILE A 78 -22.21 -20.93 -1.43
CA ILE A 78 -21.44 -21.58 -2.51
C ILE A 78 -22.30 -22.57 -3.30
N LYS A 79 -23.59 -22.66 -3.01
CA LYS A 79 -24.50 -23.48 -3.81
C LYS A 79 -24.79 -22.77 -5.14
N GLY A 80 -24.14 -23.24 -6.21
CA GLY A 80 -24.42 -22.73 -7.56
C GLY A 80 -23.23 -22.23 -8.35
N ILE A 81 -22.03 -22.17 -7.75
CA ILE A 81 -20.82 -21.84 -8.50
C ILE A 81 -20.57 -22.94 -9.55
N LYS A 82 -20.67 -22.56 -10.82
CA LYS A 82 -20.35 -23.43 -11.94
C LYS A 82 -18.83 -23.49 -12.10
N ARG A 83 -18.31 -24.71 -12.24
CA ARG A 83 -16.90 -24.91 -12.51
C ARG A 83 -16.61 -24.57 -13.96
N PRO A 84 -15.79 -23.53 -14.25
CA PRO A 84 -15.24 -23.36 -15.60
C PRO A 84 -14.33 -24.55 -15.99
N GLU A 85 -14.24 -24.88 -17.26
CA GLU A 85 -13.44 -26.02 -17.75
C GLU A 85 -11.96 -25.90 -17.38
N TRP A 86 -11.42 -24.67 -17.36
CA TRP A 86 -10.03 -24.40 -17.04
C TRP A 86 -9.68 -24.58 -15.56
N LEU A 87 -10.69 -24.61 -14.66
CA LEU A 87 -10.48 -24.60 -13.21
C LEU A 87 -10.53 -26.02 -12.63
N LYS A 88 -9.48 -26.41 -11.93
CA LYS A 88 -9.37 -27.72 -11.28
C LYS A 88 -9.57 -27.60 -9.76
N PRO A 89 -9.99 -28.67 -9.08
CA PRO A 89 -10.00 -28.69 -7.61
C PRO A 89 -8.64 -28.30 -7.04
N LYS A 90 -8.66 -27.44 -6.02
CA LYS A 90 -7.50 -26.86 -5.35
C LYS A 90 -6.73 -25.78 -6.13
N ASP A 91 -7.13 -25.43 -7.35
CA ASP A 91 -6.53 -24.31 -8.06
C ASP A 91 -6.77 -22.98 -7.30
N LEU A 92 -5.76 -22.13 -7.29
CA LEU A 92 -5.90 -20.73 -6.90
C LEU A 92 -6.72 -20.01 -7.97
N LEU A 93 -7.75 -19.26 -7.57
CA LEU A 93 -8.64 -18.59 -8.52
C LEU A 93 -7.96 -17.43 -9.26
N GLY A 94 -7.00 -16.77 -8.63
CA GLY A 94 -6.30 -15.63 -9.20
C GLY A 94 -7.18 -14.38 -9.32
N ILE A 95 -8.23 -14.27 -8.52
CA ILE A 95 -9.22 -13.17 -8.59
C ILE A 95 -8.57 -11.79 -8.57
N PRO A 96 -7.62 -11.47 -7.67
CA PRO A 96 -7.03 -10.13 -7.62
C PRO A 96 -6.43 -9.72 -8.96
N TRP A 97 -5.64 -10.59 -9.57
CA TRP A 97 -4.98 -10.30 -10.84
C TRP A 97 -5.93 -10.33 -12.04
N ARG A 98 -6.95 -11.17 -12.03
CA ARG A 98 -8.02 -11.17 -13.05
C ARG A 98 -8.76 -9.83 -13.07
N VAL A 99 -9.12 -9.31 -11.89
CA VAL A 99 -9.74 -7.99 -11.76
C VAL A 99 -8.79 -6.89 -12.21
N ALA A 100 -7.52 -6.91 -11.78
CA ALA A 100 -6.53 -5.90 -12.16
C ALA A 100 -6.33 -5.84 -13.67
N PHE A 101 -6.18 -6.99 -14.35
CA PHE A 101 -6.02 -7.04 -15.80
C PHE A 101 -7.30 -6.68 -16.55
N ALA A 102 -8.47 -7.06 -16.04
CA ALA A 102 -9.74 -6.65 -16.65
C ALA A 102 -9.96 -5.14 -16.58
N LEU A 103 -9.62 -4.51 -15.45
CA LEU A 103 -9.68 -3.06 -15.31
C LEU A 103 -8.63 -2.37 -16.21
N GLN A 104 -7.43 -2.93 -16.31
CA GLN A 104 -6.41 -2.42 -17.23
C GLN A 104 -6.90 -2.49 -18.69
N ALA A 105 -7.52 -3.60 -19.09
CA ALA A 105 -8.11 -3.75 -20.43
C ALA A 105 -9.31 -2.80 -20.67
N ASP A 106 -10.01 -2.42 -19.58
CA ASP A 106 -11.14 -1.47 -19.62
C ASP A 106 -10.68 0.01 -19.62
N GLY A 107 -9.35 0.28 -19.65
CA GLY A 107 -8.77 1.60 -19.82
C GLY A 107 -8.05 2.18 -18.61
N TRP A 108 -8.15 1.57 -17.43
CA TRP A 108 -7.41 2.01 -16.24
C TRP A 108 -5.91 1.83 -16.42
N TYR A 109 -5.13 2.77 -15.88
CA TYR A 109 -3.70 2.58 -15.71
C TYR A 109 -3.45 1.78 -14.43
N LEU A 110 -2.98 0.55 -14.56
CA LEU A 110 -2.48 -0.27 -13.44
C LEU A 110 -1.09 0.23 -13.06
N ARG A 111 -0.99 0.96 -11.95
CA ARG A 111 0.22 1.70 -11.57
C ARG A 111 1.13 0.95 -10.63
N SER A 112 0.55 0.16 -9.73
CA SER A 112 1.30 -0.65 -8.77
C SER A 112 0.45 -1.79 -8.24
N ASP A 113 1.12 -2.90 -7.96
CA ASP A 113 0.67 -3.95 -7.07
C ASP A 113 1.33 -3.75 -5.69
N ILE A 114 0.57 -3.86 -4.65
CA ILE A 114 1.03 -3.69 -3.28
C ILE A 114 0.61 -4.92 -2.50
N ILE A 115 1.55 -5.50 -1.76
CA ILE A 115 1.32 -6.64 -0.90
C ILE A 115 0.99 -6.14 0.52
N TRP A 116 -0.23 -6.36 0.96
CA TRP A 116 -0.55 -6.27 2.37
C TRP A 116 -0.15 -7.55 3.07
N HIS A 117 1.04 -7.57 3.65
CA HIS A 117 1.53 -8.67 4.49
C HIS A 117 0.90 -8.60 5.88
N LYS A 118 0.26 -9.71 6.29
CA LYS A 118 -0.39 -9.89 7.59
C LYS A 118 0.54 -10.69 8.51
N PRO A 119 1.18 -10.07 9.53
CA PRO A 119 2.06 -10.81 10.44
C PRO A 119 1.30 -11.80 11.33
N ASN A 120 -0.03 -11.64 11.43
CA ASN A 120 -0.95 -12.49 12.19
C ASN A 120 -2.08 -13.01 11.29
N PRO A 121 -1.79 -13.82 10.24
CA PRO A 121 -2.80 -14.38 9.37
C PRO A 121 -3.68 -15.38 10.13
N MET A 122 -4.89 -15.63 9.63
CA MET A 122 -5.71 -16.74 10.15
C MET A 122 -4.97 -18.06 9.92
N PRO A 123 -4.91 -18.95 10.92
CA PRO A 123 -4.32 -20.27 10.76
C PRO A 123 -5.07 -21.08 9.69
N GLU A 124 -4.34 -21.81 8.86
CA GLU A 124 -4.90 -22.73 7.87
C GLU A 124 -4.41 -24.15 8.17
N SER A 125 -5.33 -25.12 8.13
CA SER A 125 -5.00 -26.54 8.35
C SER A 125 -4.49 -27.25 7.09
N VAL A 126 -3.94 -26.50 6.13
CA VAL A 126 -3.43 -27.07 4.87
C VAL A 126 -1.98 -27.48 5.01
N THR A 127 -1.63 -28.62 4.39
CA THR A 127 -0.29 -29.21 4.46
C THR A 127 0.39 -29.34 3.09
N ASP A 128 -0.32 -29.03 2.01
CA ASP A 128 0.12 -29.19 0.61
C ASP A 128 0.43 -27.87 -0.08
N ARG A 129 0.42 -26.76 0.66
CA ARG A 129 0.81 -25.41 0.20
C ARG A 129 1.15 -24.50 1.39
N PRO A 130 1.89 -23.41 1.19
CA PRO A 130 2.09 -22.41 2.24
C PRO A 130 0.79 -21.77 2.70
N THR A 131 0.74 -21.41 4.00
CA THR A 131 -0.36 -20.60 4.56
C THR A 131 -0.37 -19.22 3.93
N LYS A 132 -1.55 -18.75 3.51
CA LYS A 132 -1.72 -17.44 2.90
C LYS A 132 -1.63 -16.33 3.96
N SER A 133 -0.63 -15.46 3.83
CA SER A 133 -0.37 -14.37 4.78
C SER A 133 -0.45 -12.98 4.16
N HIS A 134 -1.03 -12.85 2.97
CA HIS A 134 -1.12 -11.55 2.30
C HIS A 134 -2.40 -11.39 1.48
N GLU A 135 -2.70 -10.13 1.18
CA GLU A 135 -3.68 -9.70 0.18
C GLU A 135 -3.03 -8.69 -0.76
N TYR A 136 -3.71 -8.38 -1.87
CA TYR A 136 -3.24 -7.41 -2.85
C TYR A 136 -3.98 -6.09 -2.70
N ILE A 137 -3.26 -4.99 -2.88
CA ILE A 137 -3.82 -3.66 -3.11
C ILE A 137 -3.32 -3.18 -4.47
N PHE A 138 -4.22 -2.86 -5.38
CA PHE A 138 -3.85 -2.29 -6.66
C PHE A 138 -4.06 -0.78 -6.65
N LEU A 139 -3.02 -0.06 -7.06
CA LEU A 139 -3.11 1.35 -7.37
C LEU A 139 -3.47 1.51 -8.84
N LEU A 140 -4.59 2.14 -9.10
CA LEU A 140 -5.09 2.46 -10.42
C LEU A 140 -5.21 3.97 -10.58
N SER A 141 -5.07 4.46 -11.81
CA SER A 141 -5.34 5.85 -12.15
C SER A 141 -6.12 5.96 -13.45
N LYS A 142 -6.83 7.07 -13.61
CA LYS A 142 -7.62 7.36 -14.79
C LYS A 142 -6.75 7.82 -15.96
N SER A 143 -5.62 8.44 -15.66
CA SER A 143 -4.69 8.96 -16.68
C SER A 143 -3.24 8.66 -16.33
N GLN A 144 -2.35 8.87 -17.30
CA GLN A 144 -0.91 8.74 -17.11
C GLN A 144 -0.37 9.71 -16.05
N ARG A 145 -0.97 10.92 -15.97
CA ARG A 145 -0.62 11.93 -14.98
C ARG A 145 -1.71 12.02 -13.94
N TYR A 146 -1.37 11.76 -12.68
CA TYR A 146 -2.30 11.75 -11.58
C TYR A 146 -1.66 12.35 -10.33
N TYR A 147 -2.48 12.73 -9.37
CA TYR A 147 -1.99 13.24 -8.09
C TYR A 147 -1.48 12.10 -7.23
N TYR A 148 -0.25 12.26 -6.73
CA TYR A 148 0.35 11.36 -5.78
C TYR A 148 1.29 12.14 -4.84
N ASP A 149 0.94 12.24 -3.56
CA ASP A 149 1.77 12.91 -2.55
C ASP A 149 2.78 11.92 -1.94
N ALA A 150 3.92 11.78 -2.60
CA ALA A 150 4.98 10.87 -2.16
C ALA A 150 5.56 11.26 -0.79
N GLU A 151 5.59 12.56 -0.46
CA GLU A 151 6.12 13.04 0.82
C GLU A 151 5.22 12.66 2.00
N ALA A 152 3.88 12.66 1.79
CA ALA A 152 2.93 12.31 2.83
C ALA A 152 2.97 10.84 3.26
N VAL A 153 3.52 9.97 2.41
CA VAL A 153 3.52 8.51 2.63
C VAL A 153 4.91 7.91 2.77
N ARG A 154 5.91 8.74 3.00
CA ARG A 154 7.27 8.23 3.23
C ARG A 154 7.31 7.26 4.40
N GLU A 155 8.19 6.29 4.33
CA GLU A 155 8.43 5.35 5.42
C GLU A 155 9.81 5.54 6.03
N ASP A 156 9.98 5.13 7.28
CA ASP A 156 11.27 5.16 7.93
C ASP A 156 12.28 4.33 7.13
N GLY A 157 13.46 4.91 6.89
CA GLY A 157 14.59 4.19 6.35
C GLY A 157 15.15 3.27 7.45
N VAL A 158 15.26 1.98 7.15
CA VAL A 158 15.89 1.05 8.08
C VAL A 158 17.40 1.19 7.94
N CYS A 159 18.04 1.73 8.95
CA CYS A 159 19.47 1.58 9.18
C CYS A 159 19.61 0.83 10.50
N ASP A 160 19.73 -0.49 10.42
CA ASP A 160 19.74 -1.36 11.61
C ASP A 160 21.16 -1.54 12.19
N ASP A 161 22.22 -1.12 11.51
CA ASP A 161 23.60 -1.18 12.02
C ASP A 161 23.93 0.07 12.84
N PRO A 162 24.18 -0.07 14.17
CA PRO A 162 24.59 1.05 15.03
C PRO A 162 25.83 1.79 14.52
N ARG A 163 26.75 1.09 13.81
CA ARG A 163 27.95 1.67 13.25
C ARG A 163 27.67 2.55 12.03
N GLU A 164 26.70 2.16 11.19
CA GLU A 164 26.23 2.99 10.08
C GLU A 164 25.46 4.21 10.57
N ILE A 165 24.69 4.05 11.65
CA ILE A 165 24.00 5.15 12.33
C ILE A 165 25.01 6.15 12.87
N GLN A 166 26.04 5.69 13.57
CA GLN A 166 27.09 6.54 14.13
C GLN A 166 27.86 7.29 13.03
N SER A 167 28.27 6.60 11.97
CA SER A 167 28.95 7.20 10.84
C SER A 167 28.07 8.18 10.04
N GLY A 168 26.77 7.94 10.00
CA GLY A 168 25.77 8.84 9.43
C GLY A 168 25.60 10.12 10.25
N LEU A 169 25.55 9.99 11.58
CA LEU A 169 25.47 11.12 12.51
C LEU A 169 26.74 11.98 12.51
N GLU A 170 27.91 11.35 12.47
CA GLU A 170 29.17 12.07 12.37
C GLU A 170 29.26 12.85 11.06
N ARG A 171 28.85 12.25 9.94
CA ARG A 171 28.74 12.95 8.66
C ARG A 171 27.74 14.11 8.72
N ALA A 172 26.56 13.90 9.30
CA ALA A 172 25.56 14.97 9.43
C ALA A 172 26.10 16.15 10.26
N ARG A 173 26.82 15.90 11.36
CA ARG A 173 27.48 16.94 12.16
C ARG A 173 28.55 17.68 11.37
N GLN A 174 29.36 16.95 10.58
CA GLN A 174 30.41 17.53 9.73
C GLN A 174 29.83 18.50 8.68
N PHE A 175 28.55 18.31 8.31
CA PHE A 175 27.82 19.20 7.40
C PHE A 175 26.99 20.28 8.11
N GLY A 176 27.09 20.43 9.44
CA GLY A 176 26.43 21.48 10.21
C GLY A 176 24.99 21.21 10.61
N TYR A 177 24.50 19.96 10.51
CA TYR A 177 23.17 19.60 10.97
C TYR A 177 23.12 19.40 12.49
N ASP A 178 22.08 19.92 13.15
CA ASP A 178 21.86 19.64 14.57
C ASP A 178 21.34 18.20 14.74
N THR A 179 22.16 17.38 15.41
CA THR A 179 21.86 15.95 15.63
C THR A 179 21.34 15.66 17.04
N LYS A 180 20.98 16.68 17.82
CA LYS A 180 20.55 16.52 19.24
C LYS A 180 19.19 15.82 19.38
N GLU A 181 18.32 15.88 18.37
CA GLU A 181 17.00 15.23 18.40
C GLU A 181 17.02 13.73 18.02
N PHE A 182 18.16 13.18 17.65
CA PHE A 182 18.26 11.77 17.23
C PHE A 182 18.41 10.84 18.44
N GLN A 183 17.29 10.41 19.02
CA GLN A 183 17.31 9.33 20.01
C GLN A 183 17.53 7.97 19.31
N LEU A 184 18.65 7.31 19.64
CA LEU A 184 18.91 5.94 19.25
C LEU A 184 17.86 5.02 19.89
N ARG A 185 17.07 4.30 19.13
CA ARG A 185 16.32 3.17 19.66
C ARG A 185 17.30 2.11 20.15
N PRO A 186 17.10 1.55 21.35
CA PRO A 186 17.98 0.50 21.84
C PRO A 186 17.95 -0.71 20.90
N PRO A 187 19.09 -1.40 20.71
CA PRO A 187 19.12 -2.60 19.87
C PRO A 187 18.16 -3.67 20.40
N ARG A 188 17.44 -4.33 19.52
CA ARG A 188 16.59 -5.48 19.88
C ARG A 188 17.49 -6.57 20.46
N LYS A 189 17.22 -6.95 21.72
CA LYS A 189 17.87 -8.10 22.38
C LYS A 189 17.34 -9.38 21.74
N ASN A 190 17.94 -9.86 20.67
CA ASN A 190 17.82 -11.26 20.20
C ASN A 190 18.64 -11.49 18.93
N ASP A 191 19.97 -11.39 18.99
CA ASP A 191 20.82 -11.96 17.95
C ASP A 191 22.05 -12.55 18.60
N GLY A 192 21.84 -13.65 19.31
CA GLY A 192 22.88 -14.50 19.82
C GLY A 192 22.77 -15.88 19.19
N GLN A 193 23.45 -16.07 18.06
CA GLN A 193 24.13 -17.34 17.75
C GLN A 193 24.94 -17.17 16.47
N ASP A 194 26.21 -16.78 16.66
CA ASP A 194 27.26 -17.00 15.66
C ASP A 194 27.52 -18.51 15.57
N ASN A 195 26.99 -19.13 14.50
CA ASN A 195 27.50 -20.42 14.05
C ASN A 195 28.60 -20.18 13.03
N GLY A 196 29.83 -20.43 13.45
CA GLY A 196 31.02 -20.39 12.61
C GLY A 196 30.88 -21.27 11.37
N GLY A 197 30.70 -20.65 10.25
CA GLY A 197 30.76 -21.22 8.92
C GLY A 197 31.61 -20.34 8.03
N ASN A 198 32.64 -20.92 7.44
CA ASN A 198 33.57 -20.28 6.50
C ASN A 198 32.83 -19.92 5.20
N GLY A 199 31.93 -18.92 5.30
CA GLY A 199 31.13 -18.39 4.21
C GLY A 199 31.82 -17.18 3.61
N SER A 200 32.16 -17.28 2.35
CA SER A 200 32.49 -16.15 1.48
C SER A 200 31.64 -14.94 1.87
N LYS A 201 32.27 -13.88 2.38
CA LYS A 201 31.62 -12.59 2.62
C LYS A 201 31.17 -12.07 1.26
N ILE A 202 29.98 -12.44 0.86
CA ILE A 202 29.23 -11.63 -0.08
C ILE A 202 29.08 -10.29 0.66
N LYS A 203 29.93 -9.33 0.35
CA LYS A 203 29.63 -7.93 0.63
C LYS A 203 28.39 -7.64 -0.17
N ASP A 204 27.24 -7.83 0.48
CA ASP A 204 26.02 -7.24 -0.01
C ASP A 204 26.37 -5.76 -0.21
N HIS A 205 26.54 -5.37 -1.46
CA HIS A 205 26.39 -3.98 -1.83
C HIS A 205 24.94 -3.63 -1.52
N VAL A 206 24.63 -3.48 -0.24
CA VAL A 206 23.55 -2.62 0.19
C VAL A 206 23.93 -1.28 -0.42
N GLY A 207 23.45 -1.09 -1.64
CA GLY A 207 23.64 0.15 -2.36
C GLY A 207 23.31 1.23 -1.39
N ASN A 208 24.16 2.24 -1.32
CA ASN A 208 23.96 3.43 -0.50
C ASN A 208 22.49 3.80 -0.55
N SER A 209 21.73 3.30 0.41
CA SER A 209 20.35 3.66 0.57
C SER A 209 20.40 5.15 0.83
N LEU A 210 19.93 5.89 -0.15
CA LEU A 210 19.87 7.33 -0.18
C LEU A 210 18.94 7.77 0.96
N THR A 211 19.50 7.80 2.17
CA THR A 211 18.77 8.24 3.34
C THR A 211 18.81 9.76 3.37
N ARG A 212 17.65 10.35 3.25
CA ARG A 212 17.46 11.77 3.54
C ARG A 212 17.94 12.05 4.98
N PRO A 213 18.27 13.31 5.34
CA PRO A 213 18.59 13.69 6.72
C PRO A 213 17.53 13.28 7.74
N ASP A 214 16.25 13.26 7.31
CA ASP A 214 15.11 12.80 8.10
C ASP A 214 15.00 11.26 8.19
N ARG A 215 15.94 10.50 7.60
CA ARG A 215 15.96 9.03 7.54
C ARG A 215 14.72 8.41 6.93
N THR A 216 14.00 9.14 6.10
CA THR A 216 12.84 8.61 5.38
C THR A 216 13.20 8.18 3.96
N ARG A 217 12.43 7.26 3.40
CA ARG A 217 12.53 6.80 2.01
C ARG A 217 11.15 6.70 1.37
N ASN A 218 11.12 6.58 0.05
CA ASN A 218 9.88 6.31 -0.64
C ASN A 218 9.26 5.02 -0.14
N ARG A 219 7.93 5.04 0.07
CA ARG A 219 7.19 3.87 0.53
C ARG A 219 7.33 2.72 -0.46
N ARG A 220 7.65 1.54 0.06
CA ARG A 220 7.79 0.31 -0.74
C ARG A 220 6.44 -0.38 -0.92
N THR A 221 6.39 -1.37 -1.82
CA THR A 221 5.17 -2.09 -2.19
C THR A 221 4.80 -3.24 -1.25
N VAL A 222 5.57 -3.53 -0.21
CA VAL A 222 5.21 -4.53 0.80
C VAL A 222 4.91 -3.83 2.13
N TRP A 223 3.63 -3.87 2.54
CA TRP A 223 3.15 -3.23 3.75
C TRP A 223 2.85 -4.27 4.82
N THR A 224 3.63 -4.31 5.88
CA THR A 224 3.40 -5.19 7.02
C THR A 224 2.47 -4.51 8.00
N ILE A 225 1.20 -4.91 7.98
CA ILE A 225 0.15 -4.32 8.81
C ILE A 225 -0.66 -5.45 9.45
N ALA A 226 -0.69 -5.47 10.78
CA ALA A 226 -1.47 -6.45 11.52
C ALA A 226 -2.98 -6.28 11.27
N THR A 227 -3.70 -7.41 11.22
CA THR A 227 -5.16 -7.38 11.22
C THR A 227 -5.66 -6.86 12.57
N SER A 228 -6.72 -6.07 12.54
CA SER A 228 -7.35 -5.55 13.76
C SER A 228 -8.76 -6.11 13.86
N PRO A 229 -9.06 -6.96 14.85
CA PRO A 229 -10.41 -7.45 15.05
C PRO A 229 -11.33 -6.29 15.43
N TYR A 230 -12.55 -6.32 14.95
CA TYR A 230 -13.59 -5.40 15.34
C TYR A 230 -14.65 -6.15 16.17
N SER A 231 -14.77 -5.81 17.45
CA SER A 231 -15.62 -6.52 18.42
C SER A 231 -17.14 -6.34 18.20
N GLY A 232 -17.55 -5.39 17.39
CA GLY A 232 -18.97 -5.04 17.15
C GLY A 232 -19.60 -5.61 15.90
N ALA A 233 -18.84 -6.31 15.06
CA ALA A 233 -19.35 -6.95 13.84
C ALA A 233 -18.51 -8.19 13.52
N HIS A 234 -19.16 -9.29 13.23
CA HIS A 234 -18.53 -10.56 12.81
C HIS A 234 -17.91 -10.51 11.41
N PHE A 235 -17.50 -9.32 10.94
CA PHE A 235 -17.14 -9.10 9.54
C PHE A 235 -15.65 -8.79 9.39
N ALA A 236 -15.05 -9.28 8.30
CA ALA A 236 -13.68 -9.00 7.92
C ALA A 236 -13.53 -7.52 7.55
N THR A 237 -13.20 -6.68 8.54
CA THR A 237 -12.86 -5.28 8.30
C THR A 237 -11.33 -5.17 8.16
N PHE A 238 -10.87 -4.41 7.18
CA PHE A 238 -9.45 -4.05 7.11
C PHE A 238 -9.10 -3.00 8.17
N PRO A 239 -7.85 -3.00 8.66
CA PRO A 239 -7.42 -2.02 9.68
C PRO A 239 -7.33 -0.60 9.09
N PRO A 240 -7.62 0.45 9.86
CA PRO A 240 -7.45 1.85 9.42
C PRO A 240 -6.05 2.16 8.89
N ALA A 241 -5.02 1.52 9.44
CA ALA A 241 -3.62 1.68 9.02
C ALA A 241 -3.37 1.24 7.55
N LEU A 242 -4.26 0.40 6.98
CA LEU A 242 -4.19 0.00 5.58
C LEU A 242 -4.65 1.12 4.64
N VAL A 243 -5.68 1.84 5.05
CA VAL A 243 -6.34 2.89 4.24
C VAL A 243 -5.60 4.21 4.31
N GLU A 244 -5.01 4.51 5.46
CA GLU A 244 -4.34 5.78 5.70
C GLU A 244 -3.32 6.17 4.64
N PRO A 245 -2.35 5.30 4.26
CA PRO A 245 -1.39 5.64 3.21
C PRO A 245 -2.05 5.81 1.83
N CYS A 246 -3.17 5.12 1.55
CA CYS A 246 -3.88 5.28 0.29
C CYS A 246 -4.52 6.68 0.18
N ILE A 247 -5.15 7.15 1.28
CA ILE A 247 -5.76 8.48 1.34
C ILE A 247 -4.69 9.57 1.32
N LEU A 248 -3.62 9.42 2.11
CA LEU A 248 -2.53 10.39 2.16
C LEU A 248 -1.85 10.56 0.80
N ALA A 249 -1.61 9.45 0.09
CA ALA A 249 -1.02 9.50 -1.24
C ALA A 249 -1.95 10.10 -2.30
N GLY A 250 -3.24 9.73 -2.25
CA GLY A 250 -4.21 10.09 -3.27
C GLY A 250 -4.90 11.45 -3.06
N THR A 251 -4.66 12.12 -1.93
CA THR A 251 -5.32 13.39 -1.59
C THR A 251 -4.36 14.40 -0.97
N SER A 252 -4.49 15.68 -1.36
CA SER A 252 -3.69 16.76 -0.80
C SER A 252 -4.03 17.01 0.67
N GLU A 253 -3.01 17.15 1.49
CA GLU A 253 -3.15 17.56 2.88
C GLU A 253 -3.79 18.95 3.01
N ARG A 254 -3.45 19.87 2.11
CA ARG A 254 -4.01 21.24 2.09
C ARG A 254 -5.44 21.28 1.55
N GLY A 255 -5.84 20.31 0.72
CA GLY A 255 -7.16 20.25 0.10
C GLY A 255 -7.15 20.52 -1.39
N GLN A 256 -8.26 21.03 -1.92
CA GLN A 256 -8.50 21.26 -3.34
C GLN A 256 -9.10 22.63 -3.61
N CYS A 257 -8.97 23.09 -4.84
CA CYS A 257 -9.64 24.31 -5.32
C CYS A 257 -11.17 24.14 -5.22
N PRO A 258 -11.90 25.07 -4.61
CA PRO A 258 -13.35 24.97 -4.48
C PRO A 258 -14.08 25.06 -5.84
N THR A 259 -13.46 25.67 -6.85
CA THR A 259 -14.08 25.89 -8.17
C THR A 259 -13.94 24.65 -9.07
N CYS A 260 -12.73 24.09 -9.22
CA CYS A 260 -12.48 23.00 -10.17
C CYS A 260 -12.05 21.69 -9.52
N GLY A 261 -11.88 21.66 -8.18
CA GLY A 261 -11.46 20.49 -7.44
C GLY A 261 -9.98 20.09 -7.62
N ALA A 262 -9.17 20.88 -8.35
CA ALA A 262 -7.76 20.58 -8.50
C ALA A 262 -7.03 20.56 -7.15
N PRO A 263 -6.20 19.55 -6.87
CA PRO A 263 -5.51 19.44 -5.60
C PRO A 263 -4.50 20.57 -5.41
N TRP A 264 -4.33 21.05 -4.19
CA TRP A 264 -3.19 21.87 -3.86
C TRP A 264 -1.94 21.03 -3.83
N VAL A 265 -0.83 21.54 -4.38
CA VAL A 265 0.43 20.82 -4.45
C VAL A 265 1.48 21.43 -3.54
N ARG A 266 2.39 20.61 -3.05
CA ARG A 266 3.50 21.06 -2.23
C ARG A 266 4.42 21.96 -3.02
N VAL A 267 4.83 23.07 -2.41
CA VAL A 267 5.98 23.85 -2.85
C VAL A 267 7.19 23.21 -2.17
N VAL A 268 8.11 22.72 -2.98
CA VAL A 268 9.27 22.00 -2.46
C VAL A 268 10.55 22.73 -2.84
N GLU A 269 11.42 22.89 -1.88
CA GLU A 269 12.78 23.30 -2.09
C GLU A 269 13.68 22.07 -2.24
N ARG A 270 14.49 22.07 -3.30
CA ARG A 270 15.42 20.98 -3.55
C ARG A 270 16.78 21.35 -2.97
N VAL A 271 17.15 20.69 -1.89
CA VAL A 271 18.53 20.77 -1.39
C VAL A 271 19.38 19.91 -2.32
N ALA A 272 20.33 20.56 -3.01
CA ALA A 272 21.19 19.87 -3.96
C ALA A 272 22.06 18.82 -3.28
N ALA A 273 22.28 17.69 -3.97
CA ALA A 273 23.27 16.73 -3.53
C ALA A 273 24.65 17.39 -3.52
N THR A 274 25.32 17.41 -2.37
CA THR A 274 26.70 17.87 -2.29
C THR A 274 27.60 16.68 -2.51
N SER A 275 28.16 16.55 -3.70
CA SER A 275 29.31 15.70 -3.95
C SER A 275 30.56 16.48 -3.56
N LYS A 276 31.11 16.30 -2.35
CA LYS A 276 32.51 16.70 -2.13
C LYS A 276 33.38 15.70 -2.88
N PRO A 277 34.36 16.17 -3.68
CA PRO A 277 35.38 15.28 -4.22
C PRO A 277 36.07 14.60 -3.04
N CYS A 278 36.16 13.27 -3.05
CA CYS A 278 37.01 12.55 -2.11
C CYS A 278 38.43 13.12 -2.26
N PRO A 279 39.06 13.58 -1.17
CA PRO A 279 40.47 13.96 -1.27
C PRO A 279 41.22 12.76 -1.83
N LYS A 280 41.96 12.97 -2.91
CA LYS A 280 42.85 11.95 -3.44
C LYS A 280 43.81 11.61 -2.30
N THR A 281 43.59 10.51 -1.60
CA THR A 281 44.61 9.92 -0.76
C THR A 281 45.65 9.37 -1.70
N ASP A 282 46.77 10.04 -1.84
CA ASP A 282 48.00 9.48 -2.41
C ASP A 282 48.43 8.31 -1.52
N SER A 283 47.83 7.17 -1.65
CA SER A 283 48.36 5.96 -1.08
C SER A 283 49.39 5.41 -2.07
N LEU A 284 50.64 5.77 -1.86
CA LEU A 284 51.80 5.11 -2.41
C LEU A 284 51.84 3.67 -1.89
N TYR A 285 51.12 2.77 -2.51
CA TYR A 285 51.42 1.36 -2.41
C TYR A 285 52.37 1.00 -3.52
N HIS A 286 53.68 0.98 -3.17
CA HIS A 286 54.69 0.31 -3.96
C HIS A 286 54.37 -1.20 -3.99
N ALA A 287 53.81 -1.67 -5.10
CA ALA A 287 53.78 -3.09 -5.40
C ALA A 287 55.13 -3.47 -6.02
N GLN A 288 55.98 -4.13 -5.25
CA GLN A 288 57.14 -4.84 -5.78
C GLN A 288 56.69 -6.10 -6.54
N GLY A 289 57.10 -6.16 -7.76
CA GLY A 289 57.46 -7.31 -8.53
C GLY A 289 56.52 -8.48 -8.73
N GLY A 290 56.06 -8.70 -9.96
CA GLY A 290 55.49 -9.95 -10.44
C GLY A 290 55.03 -9.84 -11.90
N ASN A 291 55.71 -10.56 -12.79
CA ASN A 291 55.55 -10.60 -14.24
C ASN A 291 54.15 -10.89 -14.73
N GLY A 292 53.67 -10.14 -15.68
CA GLY A 292 52.91 -10.58 -16.85
C GLY A 292 51.43 -10.92 -16.63
N ALA A 293 50.52 -9.94 -16.69
CA ALA A 293 49.17 -10.16 -17.12
C ALA A 293 48.60 -8.88 -17.78
N LYS A 294 47.90 -9.09 -18.90
CA LYS A 294 47.32 -8.07 -19.76
C LYS A 294 46.36 -7.15 -18.98
N LYS A 295 46.49 -5.84 -19.19
CA LYS A 295 45.57 -4.81 -18.67
C LYS A 295 44.15 -5.02 -19.21
N THR A 296 43.30 -5.62 -18.42
CA THR A 296 41.87 -5.42 -18.53
C THR A 296 41.51 -4.23 -17.65
N GLY A 297 40.82 -3.24 -18.26
CA GLY A 297 40.53 -1.97 -17.60
C GLY A 297 39.73 -2.15 -16.32
N THR A 298 40.38 -1.86 -15.20
CA THR A 298 39.70 -1.78 -13.91
C THR A 298 38.93 -0.47 -13.87
N ILE A 299 37.57 -0.58 -13.91
CA ILE A 299 36.70 0.53 -13.59
C ILE A 299 36.98 0.87 -12.13
N GLY A 300 37.69 1.94 -11.88
CA GLY A 300 37.93 2.47 -10.54
C GLY A 300 36.61 2.88 -9.91
N MET A 301 36.08 2.11 -8.99
CA MET A 301 35.00 2.52 -8.12
C MET A 301 35.55 3.55 -7.12
N SER A 302 35.48 4.83 -7.47
CA SER A 302 35.67 5.91 -6.53
C SER A 302 34.52 5.91 -5.52
N GLY A 303 34.78 5.41 -4.31
CA GLY A 303 33.89 5.48 -3.17
C GLY A 303 33.73 6.90 -2.65
N GLY A 304 33.20 7.81 -3.43
CA GLY A 304 32.79 9.13 -2.96
C GLY A 304 31.39 8.99 -2.35
N GLY A 305 31.23 9.23 -1.06
CA GLY A 305 29.94 9.29 -0.39
C GLY A 305 29.08 10.38 -1.04
N ARG A 306 28.10 9.96 -1.85
CA ARG A 306 27.12 10.84 -2.47
C ARG A 306 26.02 11.10 -1.46
N VAL A 307 25.89 12.31 -0.97
CA VAL A 307 24.70 12.73 -0.24
C VAL A 307 23.69 13.17 -1.29
N ASP A 308 22.67 12.37 -1.51
CA ASP A 308 21.62 12.74 -2.45
C ASP A 308 20.83 13.94 -1.95
N GLY A 309 20.46 14.79 -2.90
CA GLY A 309 19.59 15.91 -2.63
C GLY A 309 18.23 15.44 -2.10
N PHE A 310 17.71 16.16 -1.14
CA PHE A 310 16.37 15.95 -0.61
C PHE A 310 15.47 17.15 -0.90
N THR A 311 14.16 16.92 -0.84
CA THR A 311 13.16 17.97 -0.99
C THR A 311 12.55 18.30 0.35
N THR A 312 12.45 19.59 0.69
CA THR A 312 11.74 20.07 1.88
C THR A 312 10.48 20.79 1.42
N THR A 313 9.36 20.49 2.05
CA THR A 313 8.12 21.24 1.79
C THR A 313 8.20 22.58 2.50
N THR A 314 8.15 23.67 1.71
CA THR A 314 8.19 25.06 2.21
C THR A 314 6.81 25.72 2.20
N GLY A 315 5.82 25.08 1.58
CA GLY A 315 4.46 25.61 1.50
C GLY A 315 3.56 24.82 0.56
N TRP A 316 2.44 25.44 0.20
CA TRP A 316 1.45 24.88 -0.70
C TRP A 316 1.01 25.92 -1.73
N ARG A 317 0.70 25.46 -2.91
CA ARG A 317 0.15 26.32 -3.97
C ARG A 317 -1.00 25.65 -4.70
N GLN A 318 -1.89 26.47 -5.21
CA GLN A 318 -2.93 26.05 -6.15
C GLN A 318 -2.31 25.46 -7.42
N SER A 319 -2.86 24.36 -7.93
CA SER A 319 -2.36 23.68 -9.14
C SER A 319 -3.16 24.02 -10.42
N CYS A 320 -4.18 24.85 -10.31
CA CYS A 320 -5.04 25.28 -11.41
C CYS A 320 -4.95 26.79 -11.66
N ALA A 321 -5.54 27.25 -12.77
CA ALA A 321 -5.63 28.66 -13.16
C ALA A 321 -6.88 29.39 -12.63
N CYS A 322 -7.68 28.77 -11.76
CA CYS A 322 -8.83 29.43 -11.15
C CYS A 322 -8.39 30.61 -10.28
N PRO A 323 -9.27 31.60 -10.03
CA PRO A 323 -8.99 32.67 -9.10
C PRO A 323 -8.54 32.12 -7.75
N PRO A 324 -7.59 32.79 -7.06
CA PRO A 324 -7.15 32.39 -5.74
C PRO A 324 -8.32 32.27 -4.77
N ALA A 325 -8.40 31.14 -4.07
CA ALA A 325 -9.45 30.88 -3.07
C ALA A 325 -8.89 29.94 -1.98
N GLU A 326 -9.48 30.03 -0.79
CA GLU A 326 -9.12 29.08 0.28
C GLU A 326 -9.47 27.66 -0.14
N PRO A 327 -8.57 26.69 0.07
CA PRO A 327 -8.82 25.30 -0.30
C PRO A 327 -9.90 24.68 0.57
N VAL A 328 -10.66 23.78 -0.03
CA VAL A 328 -11.64 22.93 0.66
C VAL A 328 -11.13 21.49 0.78
N PRO A 329 -11.59 20.71 1.78
CA PRO A 329 -11.20 19.32 1.90
C PRO A 329 -11.48 18.49 0.63
N GLN A 330 -10.56 17.63 0.24
CA GLN A 330 -10.79 16.71 -0.88
C GLN A 330 -11.79 15.61 -0.53
N LEU A 331 -12.49 15.12 -1.55
CA LEU A 331 -13.50 14.08 -1.45
C LEU A 331 -12.92 12.70 -1.73
N VAL A 332 -13.24 11.74 -0.88
CA VAL A 332 -12.91 10.32 -1.03
C VAL A 332 -14.20 9.52 -1.18
N LEU A 333 -14.26 8.67 -2.20
CA LEU A 333 -15.38 7.76 -2.44
C LEU A 333 -14.98 6.33 -2.03
N ASP A 334 -15.85 5.64 -1.27
CA ASP A 334 -15.77 4.20 -1.06
C ASP A 334 -17.07 3.54 -1.56
N PRO A 335 -17.06 2.85 -2.71
CA PRO A 335 -18.24 2.21 -3.27
C PRO A 335 -18.67 0.93 -2.52
N PHE A 336 -17.89 0.49 -1.53
CA PHE A 336 -18.17 -0.69 -0.70
C PHE A 336 -17.91 -0.36 0.77
N ALA A 337 -18.59 0.66 1.28
CA ALA A 337 -18.23 1.34 2.51
C ALA A 337 -18.32 0.47 3.78
N GLY A 338 -19.15 -0.57 3.78
CA GLY A 338 -19.36 -1.42 4.95
C GLY A 338 -19.68 -0.60 6.19
N THR A 339 -18.89 -0.77 7.24
CA THR A 339 -19.02 0.00 8.48
C THR A 339 -18.21 1.30 8.47
N ALA A 340 -17.87 1.84 7.30
CA ALA A 340 -17.17 3.12 7.06
C ALA A 340 -15.78 3.24 7.70
N THR A 341 -14.93 2.23 7.59
CA THR A 341 -13.54 2.33 8.03
C THR A 341 -12.80 3.44 7.27
N VAL A 342 -13.01 3.56 5.95
CA VAL A 342 -12.48 4.65 5.11
C VAL A 342 -12.97 6.00 5.62
N GLY A 343 -14.28 6.14 5.88
CA GLY A 343 -14.88 7.37 6.40
C GLY A 343 -14.25 7.85 7.72
N ARG A 344 -13.97 6.91 8.65
CA ARG A 344 -13.27 7.26 9.90
C ARG A 344 -11.84 7.79 9.67
N VAL A 345 -11.12 7.20 8.72
CA VAL A 345 -9.78 7.68 8.37
C VAL A 345 -9.86 9.05 7.68
N CYS A 346 -10.82 9.24 6.77
CA CYS A 346 -11.09 10.53 6.14
C CYS A 346 -11.36 11.62 7.18
N ALA A 347 -12.19 11.34 8.16
CA ALA A 347 -12.49 12.23 9.27
C ALA A 347 -11.23 12.67 10.02
N ARG A 348 -10.41 11.70 10.43
CA ARG A 348 -9.14 11.97 11.13
C ARG A 348 -8.20 12.82 10.29
N LEU A 349 -8.15 12.56 8.98
CA LEU A 349 -7.30 13.27 8.03
C LEU A 349 -7.94 14.56 7.48
N ARG A 350 -9.13 14.96 7.95
CA ARG A 350 -9.89 16.13 7.47
C ARG A 350 -10.16 16.09 5.96
N ARG A 351 -10.62 14.92 5.46
CA ARG A 351 -11.11 14.71 4.09
C ARG A 351 -12.61 14.52 4.13
N ASN A 352 -13.32 14.99 3.09
CA ASN A 352 -14.71 14.65 2.88
C ASN A 352 -14.84 13.20 2.44
N PHE A 353 -15.97 12.57 2.73
CA PHE A 353 -16.20 11.17 2.45
C PHE A 353 -17.60 10.93 1.90
N VAL A 354 -17.68 10.12 0.86
CA VAL A 354 -18.92 9.51 0.36
C VAL A 354 -18.76 8.00 0.42
N GLY A 355 -19.70 7.32 1.07
CA GLY A 355 -19.75 5.86 1.14
C GLY A 355 -21.01 5.33 0.50
N ILE A 356 -20.90 4.26 -0.29
CA ILE A 356 -22.04 3.51 -0.83
C ILE A 356 -22.09 2.16 -0.10
N GLU A 357 -23.28 1.80 0.39
CA GLU A 357 -23.48 0.56 1.11
C GLU A 357 -24.90 0.03 0.84
N LEU A 358 -25.00 -1.26 0.50
CA LEU A 358 -26.28 -1.92 0.23
C LEU A 358 -27.02 -2.33 1.51
N ASN A 359 -26.26 -2.73 2.56
CA ASN A 359 -26.83 -3.25 3.79
C ASN A 359 -27.26 -2.12 4.73
N PRO A 360 -28.58 -1.94 5.00
CA PRO A 360 -29.07 -0.89 5.88
C PRO A 360 -28.52 -0.97 7.31
N ALA A 361 -28.27 -2.18 7.81
CA ALA A 361 -27.68 -2.36 9.13
C ALA A 361 -26.24 -1.81 9.18
N TYR A 362 -25.46 -1.98 8.10
CA TYR A 362 -24.11 -1.40 8.01
C TYR A 362 -24.14 0.10 7.84
N ILE A 363 -25.11 0.67 7.12
CA ILE A 363 -25.32 2.12 7.05
C ILE A 363 -25.53 2.69 8.46
N THR A 364 -26.38 2.04 9.26
CA THR A 364 -26.64 2.46 10.65
C THR A 364 -25.39 2.42 11.50
N LEU A 365 -24.61 1.34 11.41
CA LEU A 365 -23.32 1.22 12.10
C LEU A 365 -22.30 2.25 11.61
N ALA A 366 -22.22 2.48 10.30
CA ALA A 366 -21.34 3.46 9.69
C ALA A 366 -21.64 4.87 10.21
N ARG A 367 -22.89 5.27 10.21
CA ARG A 367 -23.35 6.57 10.75
C ARG A 367 -22.98 6.75 12.23
N LYS A 368 -23.20 5.71 13.05
CA LYS A 368 -22.81 5.74 14.47
C LYS A 368 -21.28 5.86 14.66
N ARG A 369 -20.48 5.18 13.83
CA ARG A 369 -19.00 5.21 13.90
C ARG A 369 -18.40 6.50 13.42
N THR A 370 -19.13 7.26 12.65
CA THR A 370 -18.70 8.51 12.00
C THR A 370 -19.48 9.72 12.52
N SER A 371 -20.30 9.54 13.57
CA SER A 371 -21.03 10.63 14.22
C SER A 371 -20.04 11.71 14.69
N GLY A 372 -20.30 12.96 14.29
CA GLY A 372 -19.39 14.10 14.52
C GLY A 372 -18.54 14.49 13.30
N VAL A 373 -18.66 13.80 12.18
CA VAL A 373 -18.00 14.10 10.91
C VAL A 373 -19.05 14.29 9.82
N GLN A 374 -18.86 15.27 8.94
CA GLN A 374 -19.76 15.45 7.80
C GLN A 374 -19.53 14.28 6.81
N ILE A 375 -20.49 13.35 6.76
CA ILE A 375 -20.43 12.16 5.93
C ILE A 375 -21.72 12.03 5.16
N GLU A 376 -21.63 11.89 3.85
CA GLU A 376 -22.75 11.49 3.01
C GLU A 376 -22.68 9.99 2.76
N MET A 377 -23.75 9.28 3.17
CA MET A 377 -23.96 7.87 2.87
C MET A 377 -25.12 7.75 1.92
N ALA A 378 -24.86 7.36 0.68
CA ALA A 378 -25.89 7.02 -0.27
C ALA A 378 -26.35 5.58 -0.03
N GLY A 379 -27.61 5.40 0.31
CA GLY A 379 -28.27 4.09 0.27
C GLY A 379 -28.73 3.84 -1.16
N ALA A 380 -28.64 2.59 -1.66
CA ALA A 380 -29.34 2.21 -2.87
C ALA A 380 -30.85 2.30 -2.56
N THR A 381 -31.51 3.32 -3.09
CA THR A 381 -32.97 3.31 -3.17
C THR A 381 -33.35 2.34 -4.27
N GLY A 382 -34.08 1.28 -3.91
CA GLY A 382 -34.57 0.25 -4.81
C GLY A 382 -35.48 0.81 -5.90
#